data_a1aa5fef54ac10d65f0bed05725081b7
#
_entry.id   a1aa5fef54ac10d65f0bed05725081b7
#
_cell.length_a   1.000
_cell.length_b   1.000
_cell.length_c   1.000
_cell.angle_alpha   90.00
_cell.angle_beta   90.00
_cell.angle_gamma   90.00
#
_symmetry.space_group_name_H-M   'P 1'
#
loop_
_entity.id
_entity.type
_entity.pdbx_description
1 polymer ?
#
loop_
_entity_poly.entity_id
_entity_poly.type
_entity_poly.pdbx_seq_one_letter_code
_entity_poly.pdbx_strand_id
1 'polypeptide(L)'
;MPATYAHYRFGTQMLTGMPADVRRTAKRYRRLFDVGLQGPDLFFYYRPVVSTKIGRLGSKFHRQTGKEFFSRICRNLRLEPREEGLAYLYGALCHYALDAKCHPLIEKLSREGIANHIQIETAFDRFLMELDGKTDVRLAKHLTLTDPECGVVSRFYPGAEPKHVRESLKGMANIRRALELPEGPMRTMVTKTIGLGSRTFRDMAAGKELDAVCRELNQPLLERYRQAAKDFPEQVIQLGAHFAYNAPLGEEFTPIFG
;
A
#
# COMPACT_ATOMS: atom_id res chain seq x y z
N MET A 1 -3.97 -5.52 0.70
CA MET A 1 -3.93 -5.21 2.14
C MET A 1 -2.76 -5.75 2.95
N PRO A 2 -2.34 -7.01 2.92
CA PRO A 2 -1.10 -7.43 3.61
C PRO A 2 0.17 -7.19 2.81
N ALA A 3 0.10 -6.93 1.52
CA ALA A 3 1.22 -6.74 0.60
C ALA A 3 2.09 -5.49 0.92
N THR A 4 2.40 -5.30 2.20
CA THR A 4 3.20 -4.15 2.66
C THR A 4 4.62 -4.20 2.11
N TYR A 5 5.19 -5.41 1.97
CA TYR A 5 6.53 -5.56 1.42
C TYR A 5 6.55 -5.34 -0.09
N ALA A 6 5.60 -5.87 -0.82
CA ALA A 6 5.51 -5.68 -2.27
C ALA A 6 5.44 -4.19 -2.63
N HIS A 7 4.59 -3.42 -1.93
CA HIS A 7 4.48 -1.97 -2.13
C HIS A 7 5.77 -1.22 -1.75
N TYR A 8 6.36 -1.55 -0.60
CA TYR A 8 7.62 -0.93 -0.17
C TYR A 8 8.76 -1.23 -1.16
N ARG A 9 8.87 -2.48 -1.57
CA ARG A 9 9.85 -2.93 -2.58
C ARG A 9 9.67 -2.20 -3.90
N PHE A 10 8.43 -2.18 -4.41
CA PHE A 10 8.08 -1.50 -5.66
C PHE A 10 8.44 -0.02 -5.61
N GLY A 11 7.96 0.71 -4.60
CA GLY A 11 8.25 2.14 -4.46
C GLY A 11 9.74 2.45 -4.33
N THR A 12 10.49 1.61 -3.61
CA THR A 12 11.94 1.76 -3.46
C THR A 12 12.66 1.56 -4.80
N GLN A 13 12.24 0.58 -5.59
CA GLN A 13 12.78 0.36 -6.94
C GLN A 13 12.42 1.52 -7.88
N MET A 14 11.14 1.90 -7.93
CA MET A 14 10.66 2.96 -8.83
C MET A 14 11.26 4.32 -8.51
N LEU A 15 11.55 4.61 -7.24
CA LEU A 15 12.15 5.88 -6.82
C LEU A 15 13.47 6.17 -7.54
N THR A 16 14.25 5.16 -7.90
CA THR A 16 15.55 5.35 -8.59
C THR A 16 15.38 5.87 -10.01
N GLY A 17 14.30 5.48 -10.69
CA GLY A 17 13.98 5.86 -12.08
C GLY A 17 13.08 7.11 -12.21
N MET A 18 12.58 7.67 -11.10
CA MET A 18 11.76 8.89 -11.14
C MET A 18 12.54 10.11 -11.61
N PRO A 19 11.88 11.13 -12.21
CA PRO A 19 12.49 12.43 -12.51
C PRO A 19 13.22 13.01 -11.31
N ALA A 20 14.30 13.76 -11.56
CA ALA A 20 15.24 14.19 -10.51
C ALA A 20 14.59 15.06 -9.42
N ASP A 21 13.64 15.91 -9.79
CA ASP A 21 12.87 16.76 -8.89
C ASP A 21 11.93 15.93 -8.01
N VAL A 22 11.16 14.99 -8.60
CA VAL A 22 10.28 14.06 -7.89
C VAL A 22 11.09 13.21 -6.91
N ARG A 23 12.20 12.64 -7.37
CA ARG A 23 13.11 11.85 -6.53
C ARG A 23 13.69 12.65 -5.37
N ARG A 24 14.05 13.91 -5.59
CA ARG A 24 14.55 14.82 -4.54
C ARG A 24 13.47 15.08 -3.49
N THR A 25 12.25 15.40 -3.91
CA THR A 25 11.10 15.63 -3.03
C THR A 25 10.76 14.38 -2.22
N ALA A 26 10.67 13.20 -2.86
CA ALA A 26 10.40 11.94 -2.18
C ALA A 26 11.51 11.56 -1.18
N LYS A 27 12.79 11.85 -1.47
CA LYS A 27 13.89 11.63 -0.53
C LYS A 27 13.87 12.60 0.64
N ARG A 28 13.54 13.87 0.42
CA ARG A 28 13.44 14.91 1.44
C ARG A 28 12.33 14.60 2.45
N TYR A 29 11.19 14.17 1.95
CA TYR A 29 10.01 13.82 2.76
C TYR A 29 9.76 12.30 2.76
N ARG A 30 10.84 11.54 2.99
CA ARG A 30 10.87 10.08 2.85
C ARG A 30 9.77 9.38 3.64
N ARG A 31 9.44 9.82 4.85
CA ARG A 31 8.38 9.21 5.66
C ARG A 31 7.01 9.31 4.99
N LEU A 32 6.69 10.48 4.41
CA LEU A 32 5.44 10.68 3.68
C LEU A 32 5.38 9.83 2.41
N PHE A 33 6.49 9.74 1.67
CA PHE A 33 6.58 8.84 0.53
C PHE A 33 6.37 7.38 0.95
N ASP A 34 7.06 6.90 1.98
CA ASP A 34 6.96 5.51 2.46
C ASP A 34 5.54 5.18 2.96
N VAL A 35 4.87 6.11 3.65
CA VAL A 35 3.47 5.93 4.04
C VAL A 35 2.54 6.00 2.83
N GLY A 36 2.86 6.81 1.83
CA GLY A 36 2.14 6.85 0.55
C GLY A 36 2.14 5.50 -0.17
N LEU A 37 3.22 4.71 -0.03
CA LEU A 37 3.30 3.34 -0.57
C LEU A 37 2.22 2.39 0.01
N GLN A 38 1.60 2.75 1.11
CA GLN A 38 0.49 1.99 1.69
C GLN A 38 -0.88 2.49 1.19
N GLY A 39 -0.92 3.64 0.51
CA GLY A 39 -2.14 4.18 -0.06
C GLY A 39 -3.33 4.22 0.90
N PRO A 40 -4.53 3.85 0.46
CA PRO A 40 -5.72 3.78 1.30
C PRO A 40 -5.74 2.58 2.25
N ASP A 41 -4.82 1.61 2.10
CA ASP A 41 -4.72 0.41 2.95
C ASP A 41 -4.54 0.73 4.41
N LEU A 42 -3.90 1.87 4.72
CA LEU A 42 -3.69 2.30 6.09
C LEU A 42 -5.00 2.31 6.92
N PHE A 43 -6.16 2.60 6.31
CA PHE A 43 -7.44 2.68 7.02
C PHE A 43 -7.99 1.32 7.44
N PHE A 44 -7.60 0.22 6.81
CA PHE A 44 -7.98 -1.12 7.27
C PHE A 44 -7.39 -1.47 8.64
N TYR A 45 -6.34 -0.75 9.04
CA TYR A 45 -5.69 -0.90 10.34
C TYR A 45 -6.24 0.05 11.42
N TYR A 46 -7.24 0.87 11.08
CA TYR A 46 -7.94 1.68 12.08
C TYR A 46 -8.90 0.83 12.89
N ARG A 47 -8.52 0.50 14.14
CA ARG A 47 -9.32 -0.37 15.03
C ARG A 47 -9.77 -1.66 14.31
N PRO A 48 -8.84 -2.50 13.84
CA PRO A 48 -9.11 -3.55 12.85
C PRO A 48 -10.08 -4.64 13.30
N VAL A 49 -10.37 -4.74 14.60
CA VAL A 49 -11.35 -5.70 15.16
C VAL A 49 -12.78 -5.15 15.22
N VAL A 50 -12.98 -3.88 14.92
CA VAL A 50 -14.28 -3.20 14.97
C VAL A 50 -14.58 -2.54 13.63
N SER A 51 -15.76 -2.81 13.07
CA SER A 51 -16.20 -2.11 11.85
C SER A 51 -16.48 -0.63 12.17
N THR A 52 -15.69 0.26 11.60
CA THR A 52 -15.81 1.72 11.81
C THR A 52 -16.05 2.45 10.50
N LYS A 53 -16.59 3.67 10.56
CA LYS A 53 -16.69 4.55 9.37
C LYS A 53 -15.29 4.83 8.77
N ILE A 54 -14.28 4.99 9.62
CA ILE A 54 -12.90 5.25 9.18
C ILE A 54 -12.27 4.01 8.54
N GLY A 55 -12.43 2.83 9.14
CA GLY A 55 -11.95 1.57 8.53
C GLY A 55 -12.54 1.33 7.14
N ARG A 56 -13.81 1.71 6.93
CA ARG A 56 -14.46 1.61 5.61
C ARG A 56 -13.93 2.60 4.56
N LEU A 57 -13.13 3.61 4.94
CA LEU A 57 -12.47 4.48 3.97
C LEU A 57 -11.51 3.69 3.07
N GLY A 58 -10.79 2.71 3.60
CA GLY A 58 -9.96 1.81 2.80
C GLY A 58 -10.74 1.27 1.60
N SER A 59 -11.81 0.50 1.85
CA SER A 59 -12.64 -0.06 0.77
C SER A 59 -13.33 1.01 -0.10
N LYS A 60 -13.67 2.18 0.45
CA LYS A 60 -14.25 3.27 -0.33
C LYS A 60 -13.27 3.79 -1.37
N PHE A 61 -12.01 4.00 -0.99
CA PHE A 61 -11.02 4.56 -1.90
C PHE A 61 -10.46 3.52 -2.88
N HIS A 62 -10.43 2.24 -2.52
CA HIS A 62 -10.11 1.16 -3.46
C HIS A 62 -11.11 1.04 -4.62
N ARG A 63 -12.37 1.42 -4.42
CA ARG A 63 -13.37 1.44 -5.48
C ARG A 63 -13.34 2.69 -6.38
N GLN A 64 -12.48 3.66 -6.11
CA GLN A 64 -12.27 4.81 -6.98
C GLN A 64 -11.28 4.46 -8.09
N THR A 65 -11.52 5.03 -9.27
CA THR A 65 -10.52 4.99 -10.33
C THR A 65 -9.34 5.88 -10.00
N GLY A 66 -8.18 5.58 -10.58
CA GLY A 66 -7.03 6.47 -10.50
C GLY A 66 -7.36 7.88 -11.00
N LYS A 67 -8.14 8.00 -12.10
CA LYS A 67 -8.58 9.31 -12.62
C LYS A 67 -9.32 10.13 -11.56
N GLU A 68 -10.28 9.53 -10.85
CA GLU A 68 -11.05 10.21 -9.80
C GLU A 68 -10.18 10.62 -8.60
N PHE A 69 -9.35 9.68 -8.13
CA PHE A 69 -8.49 9.93 -6.97
C PHE A 69 -7.44 11.00 -7.27
N PHE A 70 -6.61 10.81 -8.30
CA PHE A 70 -5.49 11.70 -8.60
C PHE A 70 -5.95 13.08 -9.07
N SER A 71 -7.04 13.19 -9.85
CA SER A 71 -7.57 14.50 -10.27
C SER A 71 -8.05 15.33 -9.06
N ARG A 72 -8.73 14.70 -8.11
CA ARG A 72 -9.15 15.37 -6.88
C ARG A 72 -7.94 15.85 -6.07
N ILE A 73 -6.95 15.00 -5.88
CA ILE A 73 -5.77 15.32 -5.07
C ILE A 73 -4.92 16.40 -5.73
N CYS A 74 -4.63 16.28 -7.02
CA CYS A 74 -3.87 17.29 -7.75
C CYS A 74 -4.55 18.67 -7.70
N ARG A 75 -5.89 18.73 -7.79
CA ARG A 75 -6.64 19.96 -7.61
C ARG A 75 -6.40 20.58 -6.23
N ASN A 76 -6.51 19.77 -5.17
CA ASN A 76 -6.31 20.24 -3.80
C ASN A 76 -4.87 20.72 -3.58
N LEU A 77 -3.87 19.98 -4.09
CA LEU A 77 -2.46 20.35 -3.99
C LEU A 77 -2.10 21.61 -4.79
N ARG A 78 -2.79 21.90 -5.89
CA ARG A 78 -2.62 23.17 -6.63
C ARG A 78 -3.12 24.38 -5.84
N LEU A 79 -4.18 24.22 -5.06
CA LEU A 79 -4.72 25.27 -4.20
C LEU A 79 -3.82 25.57 -2.99
N GLU A 80 -3.19 24.54 -2.43
CA GLU A 80 -2.22 24.65 -1.33
C GLU A 80 -0.96 23.83 -1.68
N PRO A 81 -0.06 24.37 -2.52
CA PRO A 81 1.14 23.63 -2.94
C PRO A 81 2.05 23.37 -1.75
N ARG A 82 2.32 22.09 -1.47
CA ARG A 82 3.26 21.65 -0.44
C ARG A 82 4.07 20.47 -0.96
N GLU A 83 5.38 20.57 -0.85
CA GLU A 83 6.28 19.49 -1.25
C GLU A 83 6.00 18.17 -0.49
N GLU A 84 5.59 18.28 0.79
CA GLU A 84 5.16 17.15 1.61
C GLU A 84 4.01 16.37 0.96
N GLY A 85 3.02 17.10 0.43
CA GLY A 85 1.89 16.51 -0.28
C GLY A 85 2.31 15.81 -1.56
N LEU A 86 3.27 16.37 -2.30
CA LEU A 86 3.81 15.73 -3.52
C LEU A 86 4.56 14.44 -3.19
N ALA A 87 5.34 14.39 -2.10
CA ALA A 87 6.02 13.16 -1.70
C ALA A 87 5.01 12.04 -1.41
N TYR A 88 3.94 12.33 -0.67
CA TYR A 88 2.86 11.37 -0.42
C TYR A 88 2.14 10.97 -1.72
N LEU A 89 1.85 11.92 -2.60
CA LEU A 89 1.18 11.68 -3.89
C LEU A 89 1.94 10.67 -4.74
N TYR A 90 3.26 10.81 -4.87
CA TYR A 90 4.06 9.87 -5.66
C TYR A 90 4.21 8.50 -4.97
N GLY A 91 4.20 8.45 -3.64
CA GLY A 91 4.07 7.19 -2.91
C GLY A 91 2.74 6.50 -3.19
N ALA A 92 1.63 7.24 -3.15
CA ALA A 92 0.30 6.73 -3.48
C ALA A 92 0.17 6.31 -4.96
N LEU A 93 0.91 6.96 -5.87
CA LEU A 93 1.00 6.52 -7.26
C LEU A 93 1.70 5.16 -7.39
N CYS A 94 2.79 4.93 -6.63
CA CYS A 94 3.43 3.61 -6.59
C CYS A 94 2.46 2.53 -6.11
N HIS A 95 1.70 2.80 -5.05
CA HIS A 95 0.68 1.89 -4.55
C HIS A 95 -0.35 1.57 -5.64
N TYR A 96 -0.97 2.60 -6.21
CA TYR A 96 -1.96 2.47 -7.28
C TYR A 96 -1.43 1.66 -8.47
N ALA A 97 -0.22 1.98 -8.95
CA ALA A 97 0.37 1.32 -10.11
C ALA A 97 0.51 -0.19 -9.94
N LEU A 98 0.88 -0.62 -8.72
CA LEU A 98 1.01 -2.03 -8.40
C LEU A 98 -0.36 -2.70 -8.28
N ASP A 99 -1.28 -2.10 -7.51
CA ASP A 99 -2.60 -2.65 -7.27
C ASP A 99 -3.43 -2.77 -8.56
N ALA A 100 -3.47 -1.73 -9.37
CA ALA A 100 -4.20 -1.74 -10.64
C ALA A 100 -3.77 -2.88 -11.59
N LYS A 101 -2.52 -3.36 -11.46
CA LYS A 101 -2.01 -4.50 -12.26
C LYS A 101 -2.19 -5.84 -11.58
N CYS A 102 -2.05 -5.92 -10.26
CA CYS A 102 -2.06 -7.20 -9.53
C CYS A 102 -3.47 -7.62 -9.10
N HIS A 103 -4.32 -6.70 -8.65
CA HIS A 103 -5.64 -7.03 -8.10
C HIS A 103 -6.58 -7.77 -9.06
N PRO A 104 -6.66 -7.45 -10.36
CA PRO A 104 -7.51 -8.23 -11.26
C PRO A 104 -7.15 -9.72 -11.28
N LEU A 105 -5.86 -10.06 -11.17
CA LEU A 105 -5.40 -11.43 -11.07
C LEU A 105 -5.68 -12.02 -9.69
N ILE A 106 -5.38 -11.27 -8.61
CA ILE A 106 -5.61 -11.70 -7.23
C ILE A 106 -7.09 -12.02 -7.01
N GLU A 107 -7.99 -11.16 -7.48
CA GLU A 107 -9.43 -11.37 -7.37
C GLU A 107 -9.91 -12.58 -8.15
N LYS A 108 -9.37 -12.80 -9.37
CA LYS A 108 -9.65 -13.99 -10.17
C LYS A 108 -9.25 -15.24 -9.38
N LEU A 109 -8.01 -15.32 -8.91
CA LEU A 109 -7.47 -16.47 -8.18
C LEU A 109 -8.22 -16.72 -6.87
N SER A 110 -8.61 -15.65 -6.16
CA SER A 110 -9.42 -15.74 -4.93
C SER A 110 -10.81 -16.33 -5.21
N ARG A 111 -11.44 -15.98 -6.33
CA ARG A 111 -12.74 -16.57 -6.75
C ARG A 111 -12.61 -18.03 -7.17
N GLU A 112 -11.49 -18.46 -7.69
CA GLU A 112 -11.18 -19.86 -8.01
C GLU A 112 -11.02 -20.72 -6.75
N GLY A 113 -10.94 -20.10 -5.55
CA GLY A 113 -11.01 -20.77 -4.25
C GLY A 113 -9.71 -21.43 -3.78
N ILE A 114 -8.58 -21.18 -4.44
CA ILE A 114 -7.27 -21.72 -4.05
C ILE A 114 -6.84 -21.12 -2.71
N ALA A 115 -6.92 -19.79 -2.58
CA ALA A 115 -6.67 -19.05 -1.35
C ALA A 115 -7.47 -17.75 -1.40
N ASN A 116 -7.73 -17.11 -0.26
CA ASN A 116 -8.39 -15.81 -0.26
C ASN A 116 -7.41 -14.69 -0.62
N HIS A 117 -7.95 -13.51 -0.97
CA HIS A 117 -7.21 -12.34 -1.39
C HIS A 117 -6.01 -12.02 -0.47
N ILE A 118 -6.23 -11.97 0.84
CA ILE A 118 -5.20 -11.63 1.83
C ILE A 118 -4.11 -12.70 1.90
N GLN A 119 -4.49 -13.95 1.77
CA GLN A 119 -3.56 -15.08 1.77
C GLN A 119 -2.65 -15.05 0.54
N ILE A 120 -3.20 -14.76 -0.64
CA ILE A 120 -2.43 -14.63 -1.89
C ILE A 120 -1.40 -13.52 -1.76
N GLU A 121 -1.80 -12.34 -1.31
CA GLU A 121 -0.89 -11.20 -1.12
C GLU A 121 0.17 -11.48 -0.05
N THR A 122 -0.20 -12.16 1.04
CA THR A 122 0.76 -12.53 2.09
C THR A 122 1.82 -13.50 1.58
N ALA A 123 1.42 -14.49 0.79
CA ALA A 123 2.35 -15.43 0.18
C ALA A 123 3.26 -14.73 -0.84
N PHE A 124 2.71 -13.80 -1.63
CA PHE A 124 3.49 -13.02 -2.58
C PHE A 124 4.51 -12.10 -1.91
N ASP A 125 4.15 -11.44 -0.79
CA ASP A 125 5.11 -10.67 0.04
C ASP A 125 6.30 -11.54 0.46
N ARG A 126 6.04 -12.76 0.98
CA ARG A 126 7.10 -13.69 1.40
C ARG A 126 7.96 -14.16 0.23
N PHE A 127 7.34 -14.50 -0.90
CA PHE A 127 8.04 -14.85 -2.13
C PHE A 127 9.00 -13.72 -2.60
N LEU A 128 8.55 -12.46 -2.58
CA LEU A 128 9.40 -11.33 -2.92
C LEU A 128 10.54 -11.13 -1.92
N MET A 129 10.30 -11.38 -0.63
CA MET A 129 11.35 -11.34 0.41
C MET A 129 12.40 -12.42 0.16
N GLU A 130 11.98 -13.64 -0.19
CA GLU A 130 12.90 -14.73 -0.55
C GLU A 130 13.74 -14.39 -1.77
N LEU A 131 13.13 -13.84 -2.83
CA LEU A 131 13.85 -13.38 -4.02
C LEU A 131 14.92 -12.33 -3.70
N ASP A 132 14.68 -11.49 -2.70
CA ASP A 132 15.62 -10.45 -2.25
C ASP A 132 16.60 -10.95 -1.18
N GLY A 133 16.58 -12.25 -0.83
CA GLY A 133 17.43 -12.84 0.21
C GLY A 133 17.15 -12.28 1.61
N LYS A 134 15.92 -11.83 1.88
CA LYS A 134 15.53 -11.21 3.14
C LYS A 134 14.66 -12.15 3.96
N THR A 135 15.10 -12.43 5.17
CA THR A 135 14.35 -13.21 6.17
C THR A 135 13.61 -12.33 7.16
N ASP A 136 14.03 -11.08 7.31
CA ASP A 136 13.46 -10.09 8.23
C ASP A 136 13.43 -8.70 7.55
N VAL A 137 12.26 -8.13 7.43
CA VAL A 137 12.08 -6.77 6.91
C VAL A 137 11.27 -5.96 7.92
N ARG A 138 11.98 -5.14 8.70
CA ARG A 138 11.38 -4.29 9.74
C ARG A 138 10.64 -3.09 9.13
N LEU A 139 9.50 -3.35 8.49
CA LEU A 139 8.70 -2.32 7.84
C LEU A 139 8.00 -1.38 8.83
N ALA A 140 7.75 -1.83 10.06
CA ALA A 140 7.08 -1.02 11.08
C ALA A 140 7.74 0.35 11.32
N LYS A 141 9.06 0.44 11.15
CA LYS A 141 9.80 1.72 11.28
C LYS A 141 9.48 2.76 10.21
N HIS A 142 9.00 2.33 9.04
CA HIS A 142 8.63 3.21 7.92
C HIS A 142 7.18 3.72 8.04
N LEU A 143 6.42 3.24 9.02
CA LEU A 143 5.01 3.55 9.24
C LEU A 143 4.81 4.58 10.36
N THR A 144 5.68 5.60 10.42
CA THR A 144 5.63 6.62 11.46
C THR A 144 5.60 8.02 10.86
N LEU A 145 4.61 8.83 11.30
CA LEU A 145 4.47 10.23 10.93
C LEU A 145 4.33 11.10 12.19
N THR A 146 4.76 12.34 12.08
CA THR A 146 4.45 13.41 13.06
C THR A 146 2.99 13.88 12.88
N ASP A 147 2.46 14.62 13.84
CA ASP A 147 1.10 15.16 13.76
C ASP A 147 0.87 16.08 12.55
N PRO A 148 1.80 17.01 12.20
CA PRO A 148 1.70 17.77 10.97
C PRO A 148 1.66 16.89 9.71
N GLU A 149 2.51 15.85 9.63
CA GLU A 149 2.53 14.91 8.51
C GLU A 149 1.24 14.08 8.41
N CYS A 150 0.63 13.69 9.55
CA CYS A 150 -0.70 13.09 9.56
C CYS A 150 -1.75 14.04 8.99
N GLY A 151 -1.61 15.35 9.23
CA GLY A 151 -2.43 16.41 8.63
C GLY A 151 -2.30 16.44 7.11
N VAL A 152 -1.08 16.29 6.57
CA VAL A 152 -0.86 16.19 5.12
C VAL A 152 -1.63 14.99 4.55
N VAL A 153 -1.45 13.79 5.12
CA VAL A 153 -2.07 12.55 4.63
C VAL A 153 -3.60 12.61 4.70
N SER A 154 -4.17 13.16 5.79
CA SER A 154 -5.63 13.21 5.96
C SER A 154 -6.34 13.99 4.85
N ARG A 155 -5.68 14.97 4.22
CA ARG A 155 -6.24 15.76 3.11
C ARG A 155 -6.47 14.94 1.82
N PHE A 156 -5.78 13.81 1.68
CA PHE A 156 -5.97 12.88 0.57
C PHE A 156 -7.28 12.08 0.69
N TYR A 157 -7.84 12.00 1.90
CA TYR A 157 -8.94 11.10 2.24
C TYR A 157 -10.10 11.84 2.90
N PRO A 158 -11.03 12.43 2.12
CA PRO A 158 -12.22 13.09 2.65
C PRO A 158 -12.98 12.19 3.65
N GLY A 159 -13.16 12.71 4.87
CA GLY A 159 -13.73 11.99 6.00
C GLY A 159 -12.70 11.45 7.00
N ALA A 160 -11.40 11.53 6.69
CA ALA A 160 -10.34 11.28 7.65
C ALA A 160 -9.85 12.58 8.30
N GLU A 161 -9.47 12.50 9.56
CA GLU A 161 -8.78 13.54 10.32
C GLU A 161 -7.35 13.09 10.65
N PRO A 162 -6.42 14.00 11.01
CA PRO A 162 -5.04 13.63 11.37
C PRO A 162 -4.94 12.55 12.43
N LYS A 163 -5.82 12.58 13.46
CA LYS A 163 -5.88 11.55 14.50
C LYS A 163 -6.21 10.15 13.95
N HIS A 164 -7.06 10.07 12.91
CA HIS A 164 -7.43 8.80 12.29
C HIS A 164 -6.25 8.20 11.53
N VAL A 165 -5.48 9.02 10.80
CA VAL A 165 -4.24 8.61 10.14
C VAL A 165 -3.24 8.08 11.16
N ARG A 166 -3.01 8.81 12.25
CA ARG A 166 -2.10 8.41 13.33
C ARG A 166 -2.50 7.07 13.96
N GLU A 167 -3.78 6.89 14.30
CA GLU A 167 -4.27 5.63 14.88
C GLU A 167 -4.14 4.47 13.89
N SER A 168 -4.44 4.70 12.60
CA SER A 168 -4.27 3.71 11.54
C SER A 168 -2.82 3.26 11.40
N LEU A 169 -1.88 4.19 11.36
CA LEU A 169 -0.45 3.88 11.28
C LEU A 169 0.06 3.14 12.52
N LYS A 170 -0.40 3.52 13.72
CA LYS A 170 -0.11 2.78 14.96
C LYS A 170 -0.64 1.34 14.89
N GLY A 171 -1.87 1.17 14.42
CA GLY A 171 -2.48 -0.16 14.23
C GLY A 171 -1.67 -1.00 13.26
N MET A 172 -1.32 -0.43 12.10
CA MET A 172 -0.50 -1.09 11.08
C MET A 172 0.88 -1.47 11.61
N ALA A 173 1.58 -0.54 12.26
CA ALA A 173 2.90 -0.80 12.85
C ALA A 173 2.87 -1.89 13.94
N ASN A 174 1.83 -1.91 14.77
CA ASN A 174 1.67 -2.92 15.82
C ASN A 174 1.43 -4.32 15.24
N ILE A 175 0.58 -4.43 14.21
CA ILE A 175 0.35 -5.70 13.51
C ILE A 175 1.64 -6.15 12.83
N ARG A 176 2.37 -5.25 12.15
CA ARG A 176 3.65 -5.59 11.53
C ARG A 176 4.67 -6.07 12.56
N ARG A 177 4.83 -5.39 13.70
CA ARG A 177 5.73 -5.86 14.77
C ARG A 177 5.36 -7.25 15.28
N ALA A 178 4.05 -7.54 15.40
CA ALA A 178 3.60 -8.87 15.83
C ALA A 178 3.95 -9.95 14.79
N LEU A 179 3.87 -9.64 13.50
CA LEU A 179 4.23 -10.55 12.40
C LEU A 179 5.76 -10.71 12.24
N GLU A 180 6.53 -9.67 12.61
CA GLU A 180 8.00 -9.65 12.60
C GLU A 180 8.64 -10.38 13.81
N LEU A 181 7.85 -10.83 14.80
CA LEU A 181 8.36 -11.63 15.90
C LEU A 181 8.91 -12.97 15.40
N PRO A 182 10.03 -13.45 15.97
CA PRO A 182 10.55 -14.79 15.66
C PRO A 182 9.48 -15.86 15.88
N GLU A 183 9.52 -16.91 15.05
CA GLU A 183 8.64 -18.07 15.24
C GLU A 183 8.85 -18.66 16.65
N GLY A 184 7.75 -18.87 17.36
CA GLY A 184 7.80 -19.37 18.73
C GLY A 184 6.55 -19.09 19.56
N PRO A 185 6.54 -19.48 20.86
CA PRO A 185 5.37 -19.36 21.73
C PRO A 185 4.87 -17.90 21.84
N MET A 186 5.77 -16.94 21.90
CA MET A 186 5.42 -15.51 22.03
C MET A 186 4.68 -15.01 20.79
N ARG A 187 5.19 -15.29 19.58
CA ARG A 187 4.51 -14.94 18.32
C ARG A 187 3.13 -15.59 18.26
N THR A 188 3.06 -16.88 18.61
CA THR A 188 1.80 -17.64 18.62
C THR A 188 0.79 -17.02 19.58
N MET A 189 1.20 -16.63 20.78
CA MET A 189 0.33 -15.99 21.77
C MET A 189 -0.16 -14.63 21.26
N VAL A 190 0.74 -13.76 20.78
CA VAL A 190 0.41 -12.42 20.27
C VAL A 190 -0.52 -12.51 19.06
N THR A 191 -0.20 -13.39 18.10
CA THR A 191 -1.01 -13.56 16.89
C THR A 191 -2.37 -14.16 17.18
N LYS A 192 -2.47 -15.11 18.12
CA LYS A 192 -3.77 -15.63 18.60
C LYS A 192 -4.60 -14.54 19.26
N THR A 193 -4.00 -13.75 20.16
CA THR A 193 -4.70 -12.68 20.88
C THR A 193 -5.27 -11.63 19.93
N ILE A 194 -4.47 -11.15 18.96
CA ILE A 194 -4.91 -10.19 17.94
C ILE A 194 -5.87 -10.88 16.95
N GLY A 195 -5.60 -12.14 16.60
CA GLY A 195 -6.39 -12.92 15.63
C GLY A 195 -7.77 -13.37 16.14
N LEU A 196 -8.02 -13.40 17.46
CA LEU A 196 -9.33 -13.71 18.02
C LEU A 196 -10.42 -12.74 17.55
N GLY A 197 -10.05 -11.51 17.27
CA GLY A 197 -10.96 -10.47 16.76
C GLY A 197 -10.93 -10.21 15.26
N SER A 198 -10.00 -10.84 14.48
CA SER A 198 -9.81 -10.50 13.07
C SER A 198 -9.39 -11.71 12.23
N ARG A 199 -10.30 -12.12 11.31
CA ARG A 199 -9.98 -13.13 10.30
C ARG A 199 -8.81 -12.68 9.43
N THR A 200 -8.81 -11.42 9.02
CA THR A 200 -7.75 -10.78 8.23
C THR A 200 -6.39 -10.98 8.86
N PHE A 201 -6.27 -10.77 10.18
CA PHE A 201 -5.00 -10.95 10.86
C PHE A 201 -4.53 -12.42 10.89
N ARG A 202 -5.46 -13.38 11.05
CA ARG A 202 -5.12 -14.80 10.95
C ARG A 202 -4.58 -15.18 9.59
N ASP A 203 -5.19 -14.64 8.52
CA ASP A 203 -4.77 -14.86 7.14
C ASP A 203 -3.37 -14.26 6.88
N MET A 204 -3.08 -13.07 7.43
CA MET A 204 -1.75 -12.46 7.39
C MET A 204 -0.68 -13.25 8.15
N ALA A 205 -1.07 -13.95 9.22
CA ALA A 205 -0.17 -14.76 10.05
C ALA A 205 0.01 -16.18 9.51
N ALA A 206 -0.68 -16.56 8.44
CA ALA A 206 -0.57 -17.89 7.83
C ALA A 206 0.87 -18.18 7.40
N GLY A 207 1.34 -19.39 7.70
CA GLY A 207 2.75 -19.78 7.60
C GLY A 207 3.09 -20.51 6.29
N LYS A 208 4.13 -21.35 6.36
CA LYS A 208 4.72 -22.08 5.22
C LYS A 208 3.75 -22.99 4.43
N GLU A 209 2.68 -23.47 5.07
CA GLU A 209 1.65 -24.27 4.37
C GLU A 209 0.96 -23.44 3.28
N LEU A 210 0.67 -22.17 3.57
CA LEU A 210 0.10 -21.24 2.60
C LEU A 210 1.07 -20.96 1.44
N ASP A 211 2.37 -20.88 1.71
CA ASP A 211 3.38 -20.64 0.68
C ASP A 211 3.42 -21.81 -0.33
N ALA A 212 3.24 -23.04 0.14
CA ALA A 212 3.15 -24.21 -0.73
C ALA A 212 1.92 -24.15 -1.65
N VAL A 213 0.76 -23.79 -1.10
CA VAL A 213 -0.50 -23.64 -1.86
C VAL A 213 -0.42 -22.51 -2.88
N CYS A 214 0.20 -21.39 -2.52
CA CYS A 214 0.28 -20.20 -3.37
C CYS A 214 1.52 -20.20 -4.29
N ARG A 215 2.38 -21.22 -4.25
CA ARG A 215 3.66 -21.23 -5.00
C ARG A 215 3.48 -20.97 -6.49
N GLU A 216 2.51 -21.63 -7.10
CA GLU A 216 2.24 -21.50 -8.54
C GLU A 216 1.65 -20.14 -8.91
N LEU A 217 1.05 -19.43 -7.94
CA LEU A 217 0.46 -18.11 -8.14
C LEU A 217 1.51 -16.99 -8.17
N ASN A 218 2.69 -17.23 -7.59
CA ASN A 218 3.72 -16.20 -7.43
C ASN A 218 4.34 -15.75 -8.76
N GLN A 219 4.53 -16.67 -9.72
CA GLN A 219 5.12 -16.29 -11.01
C GLN A 219 4.18 -15.42 -11.87
N PRO A 220 2.90 -15.73 -12.05
CA PRO A 220 1.95 -14.83 -12.70
C PRO A 220 1.86 -13.47 -12.02
N LEU A 221 1.89 -13.40 -10.68
CA LEU A 221 1.90 -12.13 -9.94
C LEU A 221 3.20 -11.35 -10.15
N LEU A 222 4.34 -12.03 -10.20
CA LEU A 222 5.63 -11.39 -10.50
C LEU A 222 5.65 -10.78 -11.91
N GLU A 223 4.99 -11.39 -12.87
CA GLU A 223 4.82 -10.82 -14.22
C GLU A 223 4.00 -9.54 -14.18
N ARG A 224 2.88 -9.51 -13.42
CA ARG A 224 2.08 -8.29 -13.21
C ARG A 224 2.87 -7.19 -12.51
N TYR A 225 3.66 -7.55 -11.50
CA TYR A 225 4.58 -6.64 -10.81
C TYR A 225 5.60 -6.02 -11.79
N ARG A 226 6.22 -6.84 -12.65
CA ARG A 226 7.16 -6.38 -13.69
C ARG A 226 6.48 -5.48 -14.72
N GLN A 227 5.25 -5.79 -15.11
CA GLN A 227 4.48 -4.95 -16.02
C GLN A 227 4.15 -3.60 -15.39
N ALA A 228 3.74 -3.58 -14.10
CA ALA A 228 3.56 -2.34 -13.36
C ALA A 228 4.84 -1.49 -13.35
N ALA A 229 6.01 -2.11 -13.12
CA ALA A 229 7.29 -1.41 -13.11
C ALA A 229 7.67 -0.84 -14.49
N LYS A 230 7.32 -1.54 -15.57
CA LYS A 230 7.55 -1.08 -16.94
C LYS A 230 6.67 0.12 -17.30
N ASP A 231 5.40 0.11 -16.88
CA ASP A 231 4.43 1.16 -17.22
C ASP A 231 4.54 2.40 -16.31
N PHE A 232 5.14 2.26 -15.14
CA PHE A 232 5.20 3.28 -14.11
C PHE A 232 5.84 4.62 -14.54
N PRO A 233 6.94 4.66 -15.32
CA PRO A 233 7.56 5.92 -15.75
C PRO A 233 6.57 6.81 -16.52
N GLU A 234 5.74 6.24 -17.38
CA GLU A 234 4.70 6.98 -18.11
C GLU A 234 3.65 7.55 -17.17
N GLN A 235 3.22 6.77 -16.17
CA GLN A 235 2.27 7.25 -15.15
C GLN A 235 2.84 8.43 -14.35
N VAL A 236 4.14 8.43 -14.04
CA VAL A 236 4.80 9.55 -13.35
C VAL A 236 4.77 10.82 -14.22
N ILE A 237 5.09 10.70 -15.50
CA ILE A 237 5.08 11.81 -16.45
C ILE A 237 3.66 12.39 -16.59
N GLN A 238 2.67 11.53 -16.80
CA GLN A 238 1.27 11.96 -16.94
C GLN A 238 0.73 12.62 -15.67
N LEU A 239 1.02 12.06 -14.48
CA LEU A 239 0.62 12.68 -13.22
C LEU A 239 1.30 14.03 -13.02
N GLY A 240 2.58 14.16 -13.36
CA GLY A 240 3.31 15.42 -13.32
C GLY A 240 2.69 16.48 -14.25
N ALA A 241 2.39 16.12 -15.48
CA ALA A 241 1.70 17.00 -16.45
C ALA A 241 0.28 17.35 -15.99
N HIS A 242 -0.45 16.39 -15.41
CA HIS A 242 -1.77 16.66 -14.83
C HIS A 242 -1.68 17.64 -13.65
N PHE A 243 -0.69 17.44 -12.76
CA PHE A 243 -0.48 18.36 -11.64
C PHE A 243 -0.10 19.77 -12.10
N ALA A 244 0.84 19.90 -13.05
CA ALA A 244 1.37 21.19 -13.47
C ALA A 244 0.42 21.95 -14.40
N TYR A 245 -0.21 21.25 -15.35
CA TYR A 245 -0.93 21.88 -16.48
C TYR A 245 -2.38 21.42 -16.61
N ASN A 246 -2.89 20.61 -15.67
CA ASN A 246 -4.21 19.99 -15.76
C ASN A 246 -4.43 19.14 -17.05
N ALA A 247 -3.32 18.58 -17.60
CA ALA A 247 -3.40 17.67 -18.72
C ALA A 247 -4.28 16.46 -18.38
N PRO A 248 -5.04 15.88 -19.31
CA PRO A 248 -5.87 14.71 -19.00
C PRO A 248 -5.02 13.52 -18.58
N LEU A 249 -5.50 12.75 -17.60
CA LEU A 249 -4.92 11.46 -17.21
C LEU A 249 -5.32 10.39 -18.23
N GLY A 250 -4.37 9.56 -18.65
CA GLY A 250 -4.56 8.52 -19.65
C GLY A 250 -5.35 7.31 -19.15
N GLU A 251 -5.42 6.28 -19.97
CA GLU A 251 -6.17 5.06 -19.69
C GLU A 251 -5.57 4.25 -18.54
N GLU A 252 -4.28 4.41 -18.25
CA GLU A 252 -3.57 3.80 -17.14
C GLU A 252 -4.16 4.20 -15.78
N PHE A 253 -4.90 5.30 -15.71
CA PHE A 253 -5.60 5.78 -14.53
C PHE A 253 -7.10 5.41 -14.50
N THR A 254 -7.59 4.66 -15.46
CA THR A 254 -8.98 4.18 -15.52
C THR A 254 -9.27 3.02 -14.55
N PRO A 255 -8.34 2.08 -14.29
CA PRO A 255 -8.58 1.05 -13.29
C PRO A 255 -8.87 1.63 -11.91
N ILE A 256 -9.63 0.88 -11.10
CA ILE A 256 -9.76 1.17 -9.67
C ILE A 256 -8.48 0.77 -8.93
N PHE A 257 -8.32 1.22 -7.70
CA PHE A 257 -7.18 0.80 -6.87
C PHE A 257 -7.21 -0.71 -6.60
N GLY A 258 -8.39 -1.31 -6.40
CA GLY A 258 -8.49 -2.74 -6.21
C GLY A 258 -9.64 -3.19 -5.36
#